data_e3085b9bd81993592bc23a3de2d66379
#
_entry.id   e3085b9bd81993592bc23a3de2d66379
#
_cell.length_a   1.000
_cell.length_b   1.000
_cell.length_c   1.000
_cell.angle_alpha   90.00
_cell.angle_beta   90.00
_cell.angle_gamma   90.00
#
_symmetry.space_group_name_H-M   'P 1'
#
loop_
_entity.id
_entity.type
_entity.pdbx_description
1 polymer ?
#
loop_
_entity_poly.entity_id
_entity_poly.type
_entity_poly.pdbx_seq_one_letter_code
_entity_poly.pdbx_strand_id
1 'polypeptide(L)'
;ISKYPIKETERINKWMFKAILDVNGKRVAVYPAHSEYRYYTCYYPRGYNDGSVNWDKLPAPITDVNKILAVCEESDRIESAQAFINNAAKELEQGALVFFAGDLNEPSYLDWQADTKDLFDHRGCIVNWGTSKLLVQRGYKDAYRVIHPDPVKCPGFTFPADNKSVIPENLSWAPEADERIDFVYYYPNKNLQIKSAQIVGPTGSIVRGQRIEEQTKDPIIPPVNNQWPSDHKGVLITFYIKE
;
A
#
# COMPACT_ATOMS: atom_id res chain seq x y z
N ILE A 1 -1.99 -13.72 11.54
CA ILE A 1 -2.07 -15.21 11.59
C ILE A 1 -0.83 -15.75 10.91
N SER A 2 -0.18 -16.74 11.49
CA SER A 2 0.97 -17.42 10.93
C SER A 2 0.86 -18.94 11.11
N LYS A 3 1.26 -19.70 10.09
CA LYS A 3 1.45 -21.15 10.21
C LYS A 3 2.82 -21.52 10.79
N TYR A 4 3.72 -20.57 10.89
CA TYR A 4 5.02 -20.74 11.53
C TYR A 4 4.98 -20.21 12.96
N PRO A 5 5.81 -20.74 13.88
CA PRO A 5 5.87 -20.25 15.25
C PRO A 5 6.22 -18.77 15.32
N ILE A 6 5.40 -17.98 16.03
CA ILE A 6 5.72 -16.62 16.42
C ILE A 6 6.53 -16.70 17.71
N LYS A 7 7.78 -16.25 17.68
CA LYS A 7 8.70 -16.31 18.82
C LYS A 7 8.66 -15.05 19.69
N GLU A 8 8.51 -13.91 19.05
CA GLU A 8 8.54 -12.60 19.70
C GLU A 8 7.53 -11.67 19.05
N THR A 9 6.96 -10.76 19.83
CA THR A 9 6.16 -9.64 19.32
C THR A 9 6.55 -8.37 20.04
N GLU A 10 6.56 -7.25 19.33
CA GLU A 10 6.90 -5.93 19.86
C GLU A 10 6.00 -4.88 19.21
N ARG A 11 5.51 -3.94 19.99
CA ARG A 11 4.86 -2.75 19.46
C ARG A 11 5.92 -1.70 19.15
N ILE A 12 6.06 -1.31 17.89
CA ILE A 12 7.04 -0.32 17.44
C ILE A 12 6.53 1.10 17.68
N ASN A 13 5.28 1.34 17.30
CA ASN A 13 4.58 2.61 17.54
C ASN A 13 3.06 2.37 17.53
N LYS A 14 2.25 3.44 17.47
CA LYS A 14 0.79 3.33 17.44
C LYS A 14 0.23 2.65 16.19
N TRP A 15 1.01 2.63 15.09
CA TRP A 15 0.59 2.15 13.78
C TRP A 15 1.18 0.79 13.39
N MET A 16 2.17 0.29 14.17
CA MET A 16 2.98 -0.82 13.72
C MET A 16 3.40 -1.73 14.86
N PHE A 17 3.40 -3.02 14.56
CA PHE A 17 3.99 -4.06 15.39
C PHE A 17 5.13 -4.75 14.65
N LYS A 18 5.93 -5.50 15.39
CA LYS A 18 6.88 -6.47 14.87
C LYS A 18 6.50 -7.86 15.36
N ALA A 19 6.60 -8.85 14.48
CA ALA A 19 6.55 -10.26 14.84
C ALA A 19 7.79 -10.96 14.31
N ILE A 20 8.46 -11.74 15.15
CA ILE A 20 9.56 -12.62 14.76
C ILE A 20 9.03 -14.02 14.59
N LEU A 21 9.21 -14.54 13.39
CA LEU A 21 8.81 -15.90 13.03
C LEU A 21 10.06 -16.78 12.92
N ASP A 22 9.88 -18.06 13.25
CA ASP A 22 10.82 -19.11 12.92
C ASP A 22 10.30 -19.84 11.67
N VAL A 23 10.95 -19.60 10.54
CA VAL A 23 10.60 -20.26 9.28
C VAL A 23 11.68 -21.26 8.92
N ASN A 24 11.52 -22.51 9.34
CA ASN A 24 12.47 -23.62 9.11
C ASN A 24 13.89 -23.25 9.60
N GLY A 25 13.99 -22.70 10.80
CA GLY A 25 15.26 -22.27 11.39
C GLY A 25 15.79 -20.93 10.91
N LYS A 26 15.06 -20.23 10.03
CA LYS A 26 15.40 -18.87 9.60
C LYS A 26 14.63 -17.85 10.43
N ARG A 27 15.33 -16.83 10.94
CA ARG A 27 14.71 -15.68 11.62
C ARG A 27 14.05 -14.79 10.57
N VAL A 28 12.75 -14.57 10.71
CA VAL A 28 11.97 -13.71 9.79
C VAL A 28 11.27 -12.65 10.63
N ALA A 29 11.59 -11.38 10.38
CA ALA A 29 10.96 -10.24 11.00
C ALA A 29 9.89 -9.66 10.07
N VAL A 30 8.64 -9.66 10.54
CA VAL A 30 7.49 -9.10 9.81
C VAL A 30 6.95 -7.92 10.59
N TYR A 31 6.76 -6.81 9.90
CA TYR A 31 6.23 -5.56 10.45
C TYR A 31 4.87 -5.26 9.82
N PRO A 32 3.77 -5.74 10.41
CA PRO A 32 2.44 -5.34 9.99
C PRO A 32 2.17 -3.90 10.41
N ALA A 33 1.68 -3.08 9.47
CA ALA A 33 1.37 -1.68 9.69
C ALA A 33 -0.01 -1.29 9.16
N HIS A 34 -0.64 -0.31 9.80
CA HIS A 34 -1.79 0.41 9.31
C HIS A 34 -1.59 1.88 9.66
N SER A 35 -1.18 2.67 8.67
CA SER A 35 -0.75 4.06 8.88
C SER A 35 -1.90 5.04 9.06
N GLU A 36 -1.61 6.29 9.42
CA GLU A 36 -2.58 7.37 9.54
C GLU A 36 -3.38 7.54 8.23
N TYR A 37 -4.70 7.51 8.31
CA TYR A 37 -5.60 7.61 7.15
C TYR A 37 -5.91 9.05 6.74
N ARG A 38 -5.74 10.01 7.64
CA ARG A 38 -5.95 11.44 7.35
C ARG A 38 -4.76 11.99 6.55
N TYR A 39 -4.89 13.22 6.08
CA TYR A 39 -3.90 13.83 5.20
C TYR A 39 -3.70 13.03 3.91
N TYR A 40 -4.80 12.44 3.42
CA TYR A 40 -4.83 11.58 2.23
C TYR A 40 -4.90 12.43 0.97
N THR A 41 -3.83 13.17 0.70
CA THR A 41 -3.79 14.26 -0.30
C THR A 41 -3.76 13.79 -1.75
N CYS A 42 -3.71 12.48 -2.03
CA CYS A 42 -3.99 11.96 -3.36
C CYS A 42 -5.43 12.26 -3.82
N TYR A 43 -6.31 12.67 -2.90
CA TYR A 43 -7.65 13.17 -3.20
C TYR A 43 -7.67 14.62 -3.72
N TYR A 44 -6.63 15.40 -3.49
CA TYR A 44 -6.56 16.80 -3.95
C TYR A 44 -6.68 16.97 -5.47
N PRO A 45 -5.95 16.22 -6.31
CA PRO A 45 -6.14 16.28 -7.76
C PRO A 45 -7.54 15.86 -8.20
N ARG A 46 -8.22 15.05 -7.42
CA ARG A 46 -9.59 14.58 -7.66
C ARG A 46 -10.66 15.56 -7.23
N GLY A 47 -10.27 16.62 -6.51
CA GLY A 47 -11.14 17.70 -6.07
C GLY A 47 -11.85 17.44 -4.74
N TYR A 48 -11.20 16.72 -3.82
CA TYR A 48 -11.72 16.45 -2.48
C TYR A 48 -10.69 16.74 -1.39
N ASN A 49 -11.16 17.00 -0.18
CA ASN A 49 -10.33 17.13 1.01
C ASN A 49 -9.67 15.81 1.38
N ASP A 50 -8.66 15.90 2.23
CA ASP A 50 -7.74 14.84 2.62
C ASP A 50 -8.12 14.09 3.92
N GLY A 51 -9.30 14.39 4.49
CA GLY A 51 -9.78 13.78 5.73
C GLY A 51 -9.15 14.35 7.01
N SER A 52 -8.27 15.33 6.93
CA SER A 52 -7.74 15.96 8.14
C SER A 52 -8.80 16.77 8.90
N VAL A 53 -9.72 17.37 8.15
CA VAL A 53 -10.91 18.06 8.67
C VAL A 53 -12.18 17.31 8.24
N ASN A 54 -12.33 17.05 6.96
CA ASN A 54 -13.45 16.35 6.37
C ASN A 54 -13.06 15.72 5.01
N TRP A 55 -14.00 15.03 4.37
CA TRP A 55 -13.86 14.45 3.04
C TRP A 55 -14.66 15.21 1.97
N ASP A 56 -15.04 16.44 2.24
CA ASP A 56 -15.90 17.21 1.36
C ASP A 56 -15.25 17.53 0.03
N LYS A 57 -16.10 17.76 -0.96
CA LYS A 57 -15.68 18.22 -2.28
C LYS A 57 -15.08 19.63 -2.20
N LEU A 58 -13.93 19.81 -2.81
CA LEU A 58 -13.29 21.12 -2.95
C LEU A 58 -13.96 21.95 -4.05
N PRO A 59 -13.87 23.27 -3.99
CA PRO A 59 -14.34 24.16 -5.07
C PRO A 59 -13.66 23.88 -6.41
N ALA A 60 -12.41 23.44 -6.39
CA ALA A 60 -11.64 23.02 -7.57
C ALA A 60 -10.57 22.01 -7.16
N PRO A 61 -10.12 21.13 -8.08
CA PRO A 61 -8.96 20.29 -7.86
C PRO A 61 -7.70 21.06 -7.50
N ILE A 62 -6.88 20.49 -6.61
CA ILE A 62 -5.56 21.02 -6.25
C ILE A 62 -4.52 20.14 -6.92
N THR A 63 -3.77 20.70 -7.87
CA THR A 63 -2.70 20.02 -8.62
C THR A 63 -1.31 20.57 -8.32
N ASP A 64 -1.21 21.50 -7.37
CA ASP A 64 0.09 21.97 -6.87
C ASP A 64 0.74 20.86 -6.02
N VAL A 65 1.75 20.22 -6.59
CA VAL A 65 2.47 19.10 -5.99
C VAL A 65 3.15 19.50 -4.67
N ASN A 66 3.64 20.74 -4.55
CA ASN A 66 4.24 21.19 -3.30
C ASN A 66 3.20 21.26 -2.17
N LYS A 67 2.00 21.74 -2.49
CA LYS A 67 0.90 21.78 -1.54
C LYS A 67 0.43 20.35 -1.17
N ILE A 68 0.33 19.45 -2.16
CA ILE A 68 -0.02 18.05 -1.95
C ILE A 68 0.95 17.41 -0.95
N LEU A 69 2.25 17.56 -1.19
CA LEU A 69 3.28 16.98 -0.32
C LEU A 69 3.32 17.62 1.07
N ALA A 70 3.27 18.96 1.14
CA ALA A 70 3.33 19.67 2.42
C ALA A 70 2.22 19.25 3.38
N VAL A 71 0.99 19.08 2.89
CA VAL A 71 -0.12 18.60 3.73
C VAL A 71 -0.01 17.10 4.01
N CYS A 72 0.45 16.28 3.06
CA CYS A 72 0.71 14.86 3.29
C CYS A 72 1.72 14.64 4.43
N GLU A 73 2.75 15.48 4.49
CA GLU A 73 3.82 15.42 5.49
C GLU A 73 3.39 15.89 6.90
N GLU A 74 2.19 16.47 7.06
CA GLU A 74 1.61 16.72 8.37
C GLU A 74 1.18 15.43 9.09
N SER A 75 1.06 14.33 8.35
CA SER A 75 0.87 12.98 8.94
C SER A 75 2.18 12.47 9.54
N ASP A 76 2.08 11.50 10.44
CA ASP A 76 3.26 10.84 11.02
C ASP A 76 3.69 9.56 10.24
N ARG A 77 3.31 9.44 8.97
CA ARG A 77 3.64 8.27 8.14
C ARG A 77 5.15 8.12 7.91
N ILE A 78 5.84 9.23 7.62
CA ILE A 78 7.29 9.23 7.41
C ILE A 78 8.04 8.88 8.70
N GLU A 79 7.65 9.44 9.84
CA GLU A 79 8.21 9.12 11.15
C GLU A 79 8.00 7.66 11.51
N SER A 80 6.81 7.13 11.21
CA SER A 80 6.48 5.72 11.40
C SER A 80 7.37 4.81 10.55
N ALA A 81 7.57 5.14 9.27
CA ALA A 81 8.47 4.40 8.40
C ALA A 81 9.93 4.49 8.86
N GLN A 82 10.37 5.64 9.36
CA GLN A 82 11.71 5.78 9.93
C GLN A 82 11.89 4.94 11.20
N ALA A 83 10.86 4.86 12.05
CA ALA A 83 10.87 3.98 13.23
C ALA A 83 10.99 2.50 12.82
N PHE A 84 10.27 2.09 11.77
CA PHE A 84 10.45 0.76 11.17
C PHE A 84 11.90 0.53 10.74
N ILE A 85 12.47 1.42 9.94
CA ILE A 85 13.83 1.30 9.39
C ILE A 85 14.85 1.15 10.51
N ASN A 86 14.73 1.97 11.57
CA ASN A 86 15.63 1.94 12.71
C ASN A 86 15.54 0.63 13.53
N ASN A 87 14.33 0.09 13.70
CA ASN A 87 14.14 -1.18 14.39
C ASN A 87 14.59 -2.36 13.52
N ALA A 88 14.23 -2.34 12.24
CA ALA A 88 14.57 -3.38 11.27
C ALA A 88 16.09 -3.51 11.02
N ALA A 89 16.86 -2.43 11.16
CA ALA A 89 18.31 -2.47 11.07
C ALA A 89 18.93 -3.49 12.05
N LYS A 90 18.41 -3.55 13.29
CA LYS A 90 18.84 -4.51 14.31
C LYS A 90 18.55 -5.95 13.93
N GLU A 91 17.42 -6.18 13.25
CA GLU A 91 17.05 -7.51 12.76
C GLU A 91 17.92 -7.92 11.57
N LEU A 92 18.25 -6.99 10.68
CA LEU A 92 19.15 -7.22 9.56
C LEU A 92 20.57 -7.57 10.04
N GLU A 93 21.08 -6.91 11.07
CA GLU A 93 22.38 -7.23 11.71
C GLU A 93 22.41 -8.65 12.26
N GLN A 94 21.26 -9.17 12.71
CA GLN A 94 21.09 -10.56 13.16
C GLN A 94 20.87 -11.54 12.00
N GLY A 95 20.90 -11.09 10.76
CA GLY A 95 20.70 -11.92 9.57
C GLY A 95 19.25 -12.28 9.28
N ALA A 96 18.28 -11.60 9.90
CA ALA A 96 16.88 -11.84 9.65
C ALA A 96 16.46 -11.46 8.23
N LEU A 97 15.47 -12.17 7.69
CA LEU A 97 14.71 -11.73 6.53
C LEU A 97 13.66 -10.72 7.01
N VAL A 98 13.65 -9.52 6.43
CA VAL A 98 12.81 -8.43 6.90
C VAL A 98 11.73 -8.09 5.88
N PHE A 99 10.48 -8.01 6.37
CA PHE A 99 9.29 -7.64 5.61
C PHE A 99 8.51 -6.55 6.33
N PHE A 100 8.01 -5.58 5.57
CA PHE A 100 7.10 -4.54 6.03
C PHE A 100 5.85 -4.59 5.17
N ALA A 101 4.68 -4.71 5.76
CA ALA A 101 3.44 -4.93 5.01
C ALA A 101 2.24 -4.28 5.69
N GLY A 102 1.30 -3.84 4.86
CA GLY A 102 0.01 -3.33 5.31
C GLY A 102 -0.47 -2.13 4.50
N ASP A 103 -1.53 -1.53 5.01
CA ASP A 103 -2.09 -0.29 4.49
C ASP A 103 -1.25 0.90 4.97
N LEU A 104 -0.62 1.59 4.03
CA LEU A 104 0.18 2.78 4.31
C LEU A 104 -0.63 4.08 4.23
N ASN A 105 -1.88 4.02 3.77
CA ASN A 105 -2.73 5.20 3.56
C ASN A 105 -2.02 6.33 2.79
N GLU A 106 -1.08 5.95 1.92
CA GLU A 106 -0.33 6.82 1.03
C GLU A 106 0.04 6.01 -0.22
N PRO A 107 -0.17 6.54 -1.43
CA PRO A 107 0.25 5.86 -2.66
C PRO A 107 1.76 5.65 -2.75
N SER A 108 2.20 4.82 -3.69
CA SER A 108 3.62 4.71 -3.99
C SER A 108 4.08 5.80 -4.95
N TYR A 109 5.25 6.39 -4.68
CA TYR A 109 5.88 7.29 -5.65
C TYR A 109 6.19 6.60 -6.99
N LEU A 110 6.31 5.26 -7.00
CA LEU A 110 6.52 4.47 -8.22
C LEU A 110 5.29 4.46 -9.13
N ASP A 111 4.12 4.82 -8.60
CA ASP A 111 2.84 4.78 -9.29
C ASP A 111 2.38 6.17 -9.77
N TRP A 112 3.03 7.23 -9.29
CA TRP A 112 2.70 8.62 -9.61
C TRP A 112 3.83 9.31 -10.38
N GLN A 113 4.25 8.71 -11.51
CA GLN A 113 5.33 9.19 -12.35
C GLN A 113 4.83 9.70 -13.72
N ALA A 114 5.75 10.01 -14.60
CA ALA A 114 5.44 10.62 -15.91
C ALA A 114 4.53 9.75 -16.80
N ASP A 115 4.58 8.44 -16.64
CA ASP A 115 3.79 7.46 -17.39
C ASP A 115 2.34 7.35 -16.91
N THR A 116 2.08 7.71 -15.66
CA THR A 116 0.74 7.64 -15.05
C THR A 116 0.11 9.02 -14.77
N LYS A 117 0.85 10.13 -14.95
CA LYS A 117 0.40 11.47 -14.55
C LYS A 117 -0.95 11.90 -15.13
N ASP A 118 -1.29 11.42 -16.33
CA ASP A 118 -2.54 11.75 -17.02
C ASP A 118 -3.58 10.62 -16.93
N LEU A 119 -3.30 9.58 -16.15
CA LEU A 119 -4.16 8.44 -15.86
C LEU A 119 -4.70 8.52 -14.42
N PHE A 120 -5.69 7.69 -14.10
CA PHE A 120 -6.18 7.45 -12.74
C PHE A 120 -6.56 8.72 -11.96
N ASP A 121 -6.99 9.76 -12.69
CA ASP A 121 -7.29 11.10 -12.14
C ASP A 121 -6.10 11.79 -11.44
N HIS A 122 -4.86 11.45 -11.78
CA HIS A 122 -3.66 12.16 -11.29
C HIS A 122 -3.55 13.58 -11.81
N ARG A 123 -4.25 13.92 -12.93
CA ARG A 123 -4.38 15.27 -13.50
C ARG A 123 -3.06 16.01 -13.73
N GLY A 124 -2.09 15.32 -14.30
CA GLY A 124 -0.77 15.86 -14.61
C GLY A 124 0.22 15.84 -13.44
N CYS A 125 -0.20 15.42 -12.25
CA CYS A 125 0.66 15.40 -11.09
C CYS A 125 1.68 14.25 -11.15
N ILE A 126 2.95 14.59 -10.89
CA ILE A 126 4.02 13.65 -10.60
C ILE A 126 4.38 13.85 -9.12
N VAL A 127 4.11 12.86 -8.28
CA VAL A 127 4.23 13.01 -6.83
C VAL A 127 5.22 12.00 -6.25
N ASN A 128 6.22 12.50 -5.57
CA ASN A 128 7.22 11.69 -4.86
C ASN A 128 6.78 11.41 -3.42
N TRP A 129 5.76 10.58 -3.26
CA TRP A 129 5.20 10.20 -1.96
C TRP A 129 6.27 9.78 -0.96
N GLY A 130 6.27 10.41 0.22
CA GLY A 130 7.39 10.41 1.14
C GLY A 130 7.70 9.04 1.75
N THR A 131 6.69 8.31 2.18
CA THR A 131 6.86 7.01 2.84
C THR A 131 7.47 5.98 1.91
N SER A 132 6.88 5.78 0.74
CA SER A 132 7.35 4.81 -0.25
C SER A 132 8.72 5.16 -0.80
N LYS A 133 8.99 6.47 -1.02
CA LYS A 133 10.29 6.97 -1.44
C LYS A 133 11.38 6.71 -0.40
N LEU A 134 11.09 6.98 0.88
CA LEU A 134 12.00 6.70 1.99
C LEU A 134 12.37 5.21 2.06
N LEU A 135 11.39 4.33 2.01
CA LEU A 135 11.61 2.88 2.05
C LEU A 135 12.55 2.42 0.92
N VAL A 136 12.29 2.86 -0.32
CA VAL A 136 13.13 2.49 -1.47
C VAL A 136 14.54 3.08 -1.36
N GLN A 137 14.69 4.32 -0.91
CA GLN A 137 16.01 4.94 -0.68
C GLN A 137 16.82 4.20 0.40
N ARG A 138 16.16 3.54 1.34
CA ARG A 138 16.79 2.72 2.38
C ARG A 138 17.03 1.27 1.95
N GLY A 139 16.83 0.96 0.67
CA GLY A 139 17.13 -0.33 0.07
C GLY A 139 16.00 -1.36 0.08
N TYR A 140 14.84 -1.03 0.66
CA TYR A 140 13.67 -1.89 0.60
C TYR A 140 13.10 -1.93 -0.82
N LYS A 141 12.52 -3.04 -1.21
CA LYS A 141 11.88 -3.25 -2.51
C LYS A 141 10.39 -3.43 -2.33
N ASP A 142 9.62 -2.70 -3.11
CA ASP A 142 8.20 -2.95 -3.29
C ASP A 142 8.02 -4.26 -4.07
N ALA A 143 7.51 -5.27 -3.38
CA ALA A 143 7.45 -6.62 -3.93
C ALA A 143 6.52 -6.71 -5.16
N TYR A 144 5.42 -5.95 -5.18
CA TYR A 144 4.53 -5.93 -6.32
C TYR A 144 5.21 -5.31 -7.55
N ARG A 145 5.88 -4.17 -7.41
CA ARG A 145 6.60 -3.49 -8.49
C ARG A 145 7.84 -4.23 -8.98
N VAL A 146 8.45 -5.07 -8.16
CA VAL A 146 9.54 -5.97 -8.62
C VAL A 146 9.04 -6.97 -9.67
N ILE A 147 7.83 -7.50 -9.50
CA ILE A 147 7.23 -8.46 -10.46
C ILE A 147 6.49 -7.73 -11.59
N HIS A 148 5.80 -6.64 -11.28
CA HIS A 148 4.99 -5.86 -12.20
C HIS A 148 5.51 -4.41 -12.28
N PRO A 149 6.61 -4.17 -13.03
CA PRO A 149 7.26 -2.85 -13.05
C PRO A 149 6.50 -1.78 -13.84
N ASP A 150 5.50 -2.15 -14.61
CA ASP A 150 4.70 -1.23 -15.46
C ASP A 150 3.40 -0.85 -14.73
N PRO A 151 3.31 0.34 -14.10
CA PRO A 151 2.15 0.77 -13.34
C PRO A 151 0.93 1.12 -14.22
N VAL A 152 1.15 1.32 -15.52
CA VAL A 152 0.05 1.55 -16.48
C VAL A 152 -0.70 0.26 -16.77
N LYS A 153 0.03 -0.85 -16.97
CA LYS A 153 -0.59 -2.15 -17.26
C LYS A 153 -1.07 -2.87 -16.02
N CYS A 154 -0.28 -2.80 -14.96
CA CYS A 154 -0.54 -3.46 -13.68
C CYS A 154 -0.50 -2.42 -12.56
N PRO A 155 -1.52 -1.55 -12.44
CA PRO A 155 -1.56 -0.54 -11.38
C PRO A 155 -1.55 -1.16 -9.98
N GLY A 156 -2.15 -2.33 -9.81
CA GLY A 156 -2.17 -3.05 -8.56
C GLY A 156 -3.11 -2.43 -7.53
N PHE A 157 -4.20 -1.82 -7.96
CA PHE A 157 -5.15 -1.13 -7.09
C PHE A 157 -5.65 -2.02 -5.97
N THR A 158 -5.63 -1.47 -4.76
CA THR A 158 -6.10 -2.17 -3.56
C THR A 158 -7.28 -1.47 -2.88
N PHE A 159 -7.52 -0.19 -3.16
CA PHE A 159 -8.61 0.58 -2.60
C PHE A 159 -9.22 1.53 -3.65
N PRO A 160 -10.56 1.64 -3.66
CA PRO A 160 -11.55 0.83 -2.96
C PRO A 160 -11.88 -0.46 -3.74
N ALA A 161 -12.12 -1.56 -3.02
CA ALA A 161 -12.58 -2.81 -3.63
C ALA A 161 -14.08 -2.78 -3.89
N ASP A 162 -14.55 -3.41 -5.00
CA ASP A 162 -15.96 -3.66 -5.24
C ASP A 162 -16.47 -4.74 -4.29
N ASN A 163 -16.64 -4.39 -3.01
CA ASN A 163 -17.23 -5.26 -2.03
C ASN A 163 -18.77 -5.11 -2.08
N LYS A 164 -19.44 -6.16 -2.52
CA LYS A 164 -20.92 -6.17 -2.62
C LYS A 164 -21.64 -6.13 -1.28
N SER A 165 -20.92 -6.36 -0.18
CA SER A 165 -21.44 -6.18 1.18
C SER A 165 -21.43 -4.72 1.63
N VAL A 166 -20.75 -3.84 0.91
CA VAL A 166 -20.81 -2.39 1.15
C VAL A 166 -22.14 -1.87 0.67
N ILE A 167 -22.87 -1.22 1.55
CA ILE A 167 -24.18 -0.65 1.25
C ILE A 167 -24.06 0.57 0.32
N PRO A 168 -25.07 0.84 -0.53
CA PRO A 168 -24.98 1.92 -1.53
C PRO A 168 -24.67 3.29 -0.96
N GLU A 169 -25.13 3.62 0.24
CA GLU A 169 -24.87 4.89 0.90
C GLU A 169 -23.37 5.13 1.15
N ASN A 170 -22.61 4.05 1.33
CA ASN A 170 -21.18 4.12 1.52
C ASN A 170 -20.40 4.28 0.20
N LEU A 171 -21.07 4.14 -0.93
CA LEU A 171 -20.45 4.35 -2.25
C LEU A 171 -20.40 5.83 -2.66
N SER A 172 -21.04 6.71 -1.92
CA SER A 172 -21.24 8.12 -2.30
C SER A 172 -20.22 9.07 -1.67
N TRP A 173 -19.42 8.57 -0.75
CA TRP A 173 -18.48 9.45 -0.09
C TRP A 173 -17.09 9.18 -0.64
N ALA A 174 -16.50 9.83 -1.15
CA ALA A 174 -15.15 9.81 -1.60
C ALA A 174 -15.02 9.99 -3.11
N PRO A 175 -13.94 10.54 -3.52
CA PRO A 175 -13.59 10.72 -4.91
C PRO A 175 -13.42 9.41 -5.63
N GLU A 176 -13.46 8.30 -4.89
CA GLU A 176 -13.26 6.94 -5.35
C GLU A 176 -12.50 6.93 -6.67
N ALA A 177 -11.27 7.04 -6.56
CA ALA A 177 -10.36 6.77 -7.63
C ALA A 177 -9.45 5.69 -7.09
N ASP A 178 -9.26 4.69 -7.89
CA ASP A 178 -8.45 3.55 -7.53
C ASP A 178 -7.04 3.95 -7.12
N GLU A 179 -6.61 3.42 -5.99
CA GLU A 179 -5.25 3.60 -5.47
C GLU A 179 -4.65 2.28 -4.99
N ARG A 180 -3.35 2.18 -5.11
CA ARG A 180 -2.57 1.14 -4.47
C ARG A 180 -1.97 1.71 -3.19
N ILE A 181 -2.51 1.32 -2.04
CA ILE A 181 -2.10 1.79 -0.71
C ILE A 181 -1.73 0.65 0.24
N ASP A 182 -2.00 -0.59 -0.15
CA ASP A 182 -1.58 -1.79 0.57
C ASP A 182 -0.33 -2.37 -0.09
N PHE A 183 0.68 -2.65 0.71
CA PHE A 183 2.00 -3.01 0.23
C PHE A 183 2.61 -4.19 0.96
N VAL A 184 3.55 -4.85 0.28
CA VAL A 184 4.56 -5.71 0.88
C VAL A 184 5.92 -5.21 0.40
N TYR A 185 6.69 -4.64 1.31
CA TYR A 185 8.10 -4.33 1.11
C TYR A 185 8.97 -5.40 1.74
N TYR A 186 10.13 -5.65 1.16
CA TYR A 186 11.13 -6.56 1.72
C TYR A 186 12.54 -5.99 1.56
N TYR A 187 13.43 -6.38 2.45
CA TYR A 187 14.85 -6.09 2.28
C TYR A 187 15.52 -7.20 1.46
N PRO A 188 16.23 -6.89 0.35
CA PRO A 188 16.88 -7.90 -0.49
C PRO A 188 17.88 -8.74 0.29
N ASN A 189 17.84 -10.05 0.10
CA ASN A 189 18.75 -11.00 0.72
C ASN A 189 19.08 -12.11 -0.29
N LYS A 190 20.35 -12.60 -0.29
CA LYS A 190 20.81 -13.66 -1.22
C LYS A 190 20.04 -14.97 -1.09
N ASN A 191 19.45 -15.21 0.09
CA ASN A 191 18.66 -16.40 0.38
C ASN A 191 17.15 -16.19 0.11
N LEU A 192 16.72 -15.00 -0.33
CA LEU A 192 15.34 -14.67 -0.59
C LEU A 192 15.12 -14.39 -2.07
N GLN A 193 14.20 -15.13 -2.68
CA GLN A 193 13.81 -14.93 -4.08
C GLN A 193 12.30 -14.72 -4.16
N ILE A 194 11.89 -13.58 -4.72
CA ILE A 194 10.48 -13.34 -5.02
C ILE A 194 10.03 -14.22 -6.20
N LYS A 195 8.87 -14.85 -6.09
CA LYS A 195 8.32 -15.78 -7.10
C LYS A 195 7.12 -15.20 -7.82
N SER A 196 6.20 -14.60 -7.10
CA SER A 196 4.99 -14.00 -7.67
C SER A 196 4.44 -12.90 -6.78
N ALA A 197 3.69 -12.01 -7.40
CA ALA A 197 2.91 -10.97 -6.75
C ALA A 197 1.52 -10.95 -7.39
N GLN A 198 0.46 -10.95 -6.60
CA GLN A 198 -0.93 -11.00 -7.03
C GLN A 198 -1.78 -10.11 -6.16
N ILE A 199 -2.88 -9.61 -6.70
CA ILE A 199 -3.94 -8.97 -5.94
C ILE A 199 -4.95 -10.06 -5.53
N VAL A 200 -5.49 -9.97 -4.33
CA VAL A 200 -6.53 -10.89 -3.84
C VAL A 200 -7.75 -10.07 -3.48
N GLY A 201 -8.89 -10.39 -4.06
CA GLY A 201 -10.12 -9.67 -3.80
C GLY A 201 -11.03 -9.57 -5.02
N PRO A 202 -12.07 -8.74 -4.96
CA PRO A 202 -12.95 -8.46 -6.10
C PRO A 202 -12.18 -7.94 -7.31
N THR A 203 -12.64 -8.28 -8.52
CA THR A 203 -12.03 -7.78 -9.77
C THR A 203 -12.39 -6.33 -10.04
N GLY A 204 -13.54 -5.87 -9.54
CA GLY A 204 -14.00 -4.50 -9.71
C GLY A 204 -13.53 -3.56 -8.61
N SER A 205 -13.80 -2.29 -8.82
CA SER A 205 -13.56 -1.17 -7.92
C SER A 205 -14.78 -0.26 -7.84
N ILE A 206 -14.68 0.78 -7.04
CA ILE A 206 -15.68 1.84 -6.96
C ILE A 206 -15.01 3.14 -7.43
N VAL A 207 -15.54 3.74 -8.48
CA VAL A 207 -15.06 5.02 -9.01
C VAL A 207 -16.22 5.99 -9.12
N ARG A 208 -16.12 7.13 -8.46
CA ARG A 208 -17.15 8.19 -8.45
C ARG A 208 -18.53 7.68 -8.08
N GLY A 209 -18.60 6.87 -7.02
CA GLY A 209 -19.84 6.28 -6.52
C GLY A 209 -20.42 5.18 -7.41
N GLN A 210 -19.67 4.67 -8.36
CA GLN A 210 -20.13 3.62 -9.28
C GLN A 210 -19.21 2.41 -9.20
N ARG A 211 -19.84 1.22 -9.18
CA ARG A 211 -19.10 -0.03 -9.32
C ARG A 211 -18.66 -0.20 -10.76
N ILE A 212 -17.36 -0.43 -10.95
CA ILE A 212 -16.77 -0.64 -12.26
C ILE A 212 -15.98 -1.95 -12.30
N GLU A 213 -15.85 -2.52 -13.48
CA GLU A 213 -14.86 -3.58 -13.76
C GLU A 213 -13.54 -2.92 -14.13
N GLU A 214 -12.46 -3.27 -13.45
CA GLU A 214 -11.14 -2.78 -13.79
C GLU A 214 -10.63 -3.38 -15.09
N GLN A 215 -10.11 -2.53 -15.97
CA GLN A 215 -9.51 -2.92 -17.24
C GLN A 215 -8.00 -2.97 -17.13
N THR A 216 -7.49 -3.70 -16.14
CA THR A 216 -6.05 -3.84 -15.87
C THR A 216 -5.54 -5.23 -16.27
N LYS A 217 -4.21 -5.40 -16.23
CA LYS A 217 -3.55 -6.70 -16.41
C LYS A 217 -3.03 -7.27 -15.09
N ASP A 218 -3.52 -6.75 -13.98
CA ASP A 218 -3.19 -7.26 -12.68
C ASP A 218 -3.60 -8.73 -12.54
N PRO A 219 -2.75 -9.61 -12.03
CA PRO A 219 -3.13 -10.96 -11.70
C PRO A 219 -3.98 -10.96 -10.43
N ILE A 220 -5.30 -11.04 -10.58
CA ILE A 220 -6.25 -10.99 -9.47
C ILE A 220 -6.73 -12.40 -9.13
N ILE A 221 -6.67 -12.76 -7.85
CA ILE A 221 -7.29 -13.97 -7.30
C ILE A 221 -8.66 -13.56 -6.72
N PRO A 222 -9.76 -13.94 -7.37
CA PRO A 222 -11.09 -13.55 -6.90
C PRO A 222 -11.45 -14.26 -5.59
N PRO A 223 -12.33 -13.67 -4.77
CA PRO A 223 -12.77 -14.28 -3.52
C PRO A 223 -13.62 -15.52 -3.77
N VAL A 224 -13.52 -16.49 -2.87
CA VAL A 224 -14.34 -17.70 -2.90
C VAL A 224 -15.81 -17.33 -2.63
N ASN A 225 -16.71 -17.80 -3.48
CA ASN A 225 -18.16 -17.54 -3.41
C ASN A 225 -18.52 -16.04 -3.42
N ASN A 226 -17.69 -15.19 -4.00
CA ASN A 226 -17.87 -13.73 -4.01
C ASN A 226 -18.02 -13.11 -2.61
N GLN A 227 -17.51 -13.75 -1.57
CA GLN A 227 -17.51 -13.22 -0.21
C GLN A 227 -16.17 -12.53 0.05
N TRP A 228 -16.24 -11.25 0.36
CA TRP A 228 -15.08 -10.44 0.67
C TRP A 228 -15.32 -9.60 1.94
N PRO A 229 -14.42 -9.60 2.92
CA PRO A 229 -14.67 -9.00 4.23
C PRO A 229 -14.25 -7.52 4.34
N SER A 230 -13.66 -6.93 3.29
CA SER A 230 -13.01 -5.62 3.36
C SER A 230 -13.43 -4.73 2.20
N ASP A 231 -13.29 -3.43 2.36
CA ASP A 231 -13.32 -2.41 1.31
C ASP A 231 -11.94 -2.22 0.62
N HIS A 232 -10.91 -2.94 1.09
CA HIS A 232 -9.63 -3.08 0.40
C HIS A 232 -9.50 -4.44 -0.27
N LYS A 233 -8.69 -4.54 -1.32
CA LYS A 233 -8.11 -5.79 -1.83
C LYS A 233 -6.82 -6.08 -1.06
N GLY A 234 -6.41 -7.35 -1.04
CA GLY A 234 -5.14 -7.75 -0.44
C GLY A 234 -4.03 -7.87 -1.47
N VAL A 235 -2.79 -7.85 -0.99
CA VAL A 235 -1.58 -8.13 -1.80
C VAL A 235 -0.99 -9.45 -1.34
N LEU A 236 -0.87 -10.43 -2.24
CA LEU A 236 -0.27 -11.73 -2.00
C LEU A 236 1.09 -11.82 -2.69
N ILE A 237 2.14 -11.96 -1.89
CA ILE A 237 3.50 -12.14 -2.41
C ILE A 237 4.02 -13.52 -2.01
N THR A 238 4.56 -14.24 -2.98
CA THR A 238 5.21 -15.53 -2.73
C THR A 238 6.71 -15.38 -2.83
N PHE A 239 7.41 -15.80 -1.77
CA PHE A 239 8.86 -15.86 -1.72
C PHE A 239 9.33 -17.32 -1.60
N TYR A 240 10.48 -17.59 -2.21
CA TYR A 240 11.26 -18.77 -1.95
C TYR A 240 12.43 -18.42 -1.04
N ILE A 241 12.57 -19.13 0.06
CA ILE A 241 13.71 -19.00 0.96
C ILE A 241 14.65 -20.18 0.69
N LYS A 242 15.86 -19.88 0.22
CA LYS A 242 16.90 -20.90 -0.03
C LYS A 242 17.38 -21.49 1.30
N GLU A 243 17.61 -22.78 1.27
CA GLU A 243 18.22 -23.52 2.38
C GLU A 243 19.67 -23.07 2.66
#